data_813ac3475bb549b888ce1e38e501c367
#
_entry.id   813ac3475bb549b888ce1e38e501c367
#
_cell.length_a   1.000
_cell.length_b   1.000
_cell.length_c   1.000
_cell.angle_alpha   90.00
_cell.angle_beta   90.00
_cell.angle_gamma   90.00
#
_symmetry.space_group_name_H-M   'P 1'
#
loop_
_entity.id
_entity.type
_entity.pdbx_description
1 polymer ?
#
loop_
_entity_poly.entity_id
_entity_poly.type
_entity_poly.pdbx_seq_one_letter_code
_entity_poly.pdbx_strand_id
1 'polypeptide(L)'
;MTTELCAYTCDACDIARRTGVTRIELCAAPFEGGTTPSAGLIRYARSLPGLRLSVMIRPRGGDFCYTDAETALMAEEIRFARACGADGVVLGVLTPDGEVDETRTAQLVREAEGMEVTFHRAFDMTRDSRQALEAVIRTGCRRVLTSGGRNTAQEGVGTLRALAAPVSYTHLRAHETRG
;
A
#
# COMPACT_ATOMS: atom_id res chain seq x y z
N MET A 1 -1.26 12.46 -15.10
CA MET A 1 -1.82 11.85 -13.85
C MET A 1 -1.70 10.34 -14.02
N THR A 2 -1.20 9.60 -13.03
CA THR A 2 -1.12 8.14 -13.10
C THR A 2 -2.36 7.55 -12.46
N THR A 3 -3.10 6.71 -13.18
CA THR A 3 -4.26 5.99 -12.66
C THR A 3 -3.81 4.61 -12.17
N GLU A 4 -4.28 4.20 -10.99
CA GLU A 4 -4.06 2.87 -10.42
C GLU A 4 -5.41 2.22 -10.15
N LEU A 5 -5.55 0.96 -10.52
CA LEU A 5 -6.72 0.15 -10.24
C LEU A 5 -6.38 -0.86 -9.14
N CYS A 6 -7.23 -0.94 -8.12
CA CYS A 6 -7.17 -2.04 -7.15
C CYS A 6 -7.81 -3.29 -7.79
N ALA A 7 -7.06 -4.38 -7.90
CA ALA A 7 -7.45 -5.61 -8.57
C ALA A 7 -7.43 -6.79 -7.59
N TYR A 8 -8.48 -7.61 -7.64
CA TYR A 8 -8.66 -8.77 -6.74
C TYR A 8 -8.77 -10.10 -7.51
N THR A 9 -8.90 -10.04 -8.83
CA THR A 9 -9.15 -11.20 -9.69
C THR A 9 -8.35 -11.10 -10.98
N CYS A 10 -8.22 -12.22 -11.69
CA CYS A 10 -7.61 -12.24 -13.03
C CYS A 10 -8.39 -11.32 -13.99
N ASP A 11 -9.72 -11.35 -13.94
CA ASP A 11 -10.57 -10.51 -14.79
C ASP A 11 -10.33 -9.02 -14.56
N ALA A 12 -10.15 -8.60 -13.30
CA ALA A 12 -9.84 -7.22 -12.96
C ALA A 12 -8.47 -6.79 -13.55
N CYS A 13 -7.46 -7.68 -13.51
CA CYS A 13 -6.17 -7.44 -14.13
C CYS A 13 -6.29 -7.30 -15.67
N ASP A 14 -7.08 -8.15 -16.32
CA ASP A 14 -7.35 -8.08 -17.76
C ASP A 14 -8.11 -6.81 -18.15
N ILE A 15 -9.07 -6.38 -17.34
CA ILE A 15 -9.78 -5.12 -17.54
C ILE A 15 -8.80 -3.95 -17.45
N ALA A 16 -7.95 -3.91 -16.42
CA ALA A 16 -6.92 -2.87 -16.27
C ALA A 16 -6.04 -2.77 -17.52
N ARG A 17 -5.56 -3.91 -18.02
CA ARG A 17 -4.75 -3.96 -19.25
C ARG A 17 -5.50 -3.42 -20.47
N ARG A 18 -6.76 -3.83 -20.66
CA ARG A 18 -7.59 -3.42 -21.83
C ARG A 18 -8.01 -1.96 -21.81
N THR A 19 -8.15 -1.38 -20.62
CA THR A 19 -8.61 0.02 -20.45
C THR A 19 -7.46 1.03 -20.42
N GLY A 20 -6.21 0.59 -20.58
CA GLY A 20 -5.04 1.47 -20.60
C GLY A 20 -4.63 1.97 -19.22
N VAL A 21 -5.10 1.35 -18.14
CA VAL A 21 -4.58 1.57 -16.79
C VAL A 21 -3.13 1.10 -16.78
N THR A 22 -2.24 1.94 -16.28
CA THR A 22 -0.79 1.66 -16.30
C THR A 22 -0.26 0.98 -15.04
N ARG A 23 -1.05 0.96 -13.97
CA ARG A 23 -0.66 0.36 -12.69
C ARG A 23 -1.84 -0.29 -11.99
N ILE A 24 -1.58 -1.44 -11.39
CA ILE A 24 -2.53 -2.14 -10.52
C ILE A 24 -1.95 -2.28 -9.12
N GLU A 25 -2.83 -2.16 -8.12
CA GLU A 25 -2.61 -2.62 -6.76
C GLU A 25 -3.32 -3.96 -6.60
N LEU A 26 -2.54 -5.03 -6.49
CA LEU A 26 -3.06 -6.39 -6.44
C LEU A 26 -3.30 -6.83 -5.00
N CYS A 27 -4.53 -7.22 -4.71
CA CYS A 27 -4.98 -7.61 -3.39
C CYS A 27 -5.77 -8.91 -3.44
N ALA A 28 -6.02 -9.49 -2.26
CA ALA A 28 -7.07 -10.47 -2.00
C ALA A 28 -8.09 -9.89 -1.00
N ALA A 29 -9.15 -10.63 -0.69
CA ALA A 29 -10.13 -10.33 0.36
C ALA A 29 -10.65 -8.86 0.36
N PRO A 30 -11.45 -8.46 -0.66
CA PRO A 30 -11.93 -7.08 -0.79
C PRO A 30 -12.77 -6.62 0.42
N PHE A 31 -13.49 -7.51 1.08
CA PHE A 31 -14.30 -7.20 2.26
C PHE A 31 -13.47 -6.96 3.53
N GLU A 32 -12.20 -7.37 3.53
CA GLU A 32 -11.22 -7.10 4.59
C GLU A 32 -10.41 -5.80 4.33
N GLY A 33 -10.71 -5.12 3.25
CA GLY A 33 -9.96 -3.94 2.82
C GLY A 33 -8.64 -4.27 2.11
N GLY A 34 -8.48 -5.50 1.64
CA GLY A 34 -7.30 -6.00 0.94
C GLY A 34 -6.31 -6.70 1.85
N THR A 35 -5.93 -7.93 1.48
CA THR A 35 -4.86 -8.73 2.08
C THR A 35 -3.88 -9.18 1.01
N THR A 36 -2.80 -9.86 1.41
CA THR A 36 -1.80 -10.40 0.48
C THR A 36 -2.46 -11.36 -0.52
N PRO A 37 -2.28 -11.14 -1.84
CA PRO A 37 -2.83 -12.03 -2.86
C PRO A 37 -2.06 -13.34 -2.96
N SER A 38 -2.71 -14.37 -3.49
CA SER A 38 -2.06 -15.67 -3.70
C SER A 38 -0.88 -15.57 -4.66
N ALA A 39 0.09 -16.48 -4.51
CA ALA A 39 1.23 -16.61 -5.40
C ALA A 39 0.81 -16.78 -6.88
N GLY A 40 -0.26 -17.53 -7.14
CA GLY A 40 -0.81 -17.72 -8.48
C GLY A 40 -1.32 -16.42 -9.10
N LEU A 41 -2.03 -15.60 -8.32
CA LEU A 41 -2.56 -14.34 -8.79
C LEU A 41 -1.45 -13.31 -9.06
N ILE A 42 -0.39 -13.28 -8.22
CA ILE A 42 0.79 -12.42 -8.45
C ILE A 42 1.48 -12.80 -9.77
N ARG A 43 1.73 -14.09 -10.02
CA ARG A 43 2.34 -14.56 -11.26
C ARG A 43 1.48 -14.27 -12.48
N TYR A 44 0.17 -14.47 -12.37
CA TYR A 44 -0.79 -14.11 -13.42
C TYR A 44 -0.72 -12.63 -13.76
N ALA A 45 -0.86 -11.76 -12.78
CA ALA A 45 -0.80 -10.31 -12.98
C ALA A 45 0.53 -9.87 -13.61
N ARG A 46 1.66 -10.47 -13.18
CA ARG A 46 2.98 -10.16 -13.75
C ARG A 46 3.14 -10.62 -15.20
N SER A 47 2.43 -11.67 -15.62
CA SER A 47 2.48 -12.13 -17.01
C SER A 47 1.81 -11.16 -18.01
N LEU A 48 0.99 -10.24 -17.53
CA LEU A 48 0.31 -9.27 -18.37
C LEU A 48 1.26 -8.12 -18.74
N PRO A 49 1.49 -7.86 -20.04
CA PRO A 49 2.41 -6.82 -20.46
C PRO A 49 1.86 -5.42 -20.22
N GLY A 50 2.76 -4.46 -19.97
CA GLY A 50 2.42 -3.02 -19.91
C GLY A 50 1.83 -2.55 -18.58
N LEU A 51 1.67 -3.43 -17.58
CA LEU A 51 1.17 -3.09 -16.26
C LEU A 51 2.32 -3.00 -15.25
N ARG A 52 2.35 -1.92 -14.49
CA ARG A 52 3.14 -1.86 -13.26
C ARG A 52 2.35 -2.55 -12.14
N LEU A 53 3.02 -3.42 -11.41
CA LEU A 53 2.42 -4.25 -10.38
C LEU A 53 2.88 -3.82 -8.99
N SER A 54 1.95 -3.33 -8.17
CA SER A 54 2.11 -3.17 -6.72
C SER A 54 1.35 -4.28 -6.01
N VAL A 55 2.00 -4.98 -5.08
CA VAL A 55 1.41 -6.12 -4.37
C VAL A 55 1.09 -5.73 -2.93
N MET A 56 -0.14 -5.96 -2.49
CA MET A 56 -0.53 -5.79 -1.09
C MET A 56 0.20 -6.81 -0.22
N ILE A 57 0.83 -6.33 0.85
CA ILE A 57 1.48 -7.14 1.87
C ILE A 57 0.75 -6.88 3.20
N ARG A 58 -0.24 -7.70 3.46
CA ARG A 58 -1.10 -7.63 4.65
C ARG A 58 -1.59 -9.03 4.98
N PRO A 59 -1.03 -9.69 6.00
CA PRO A 59 -1.25 -11.13 6.26
C PRO A 59 -2.68 -11.46 6.69
N ARG A 60 -3.41 -10.49 7.24
CA ARG A 60 -4.79 -10.64 7.71
C ARG A 60 -5.57 -9.34 7.69
N GLY A 61 -6.88 -9.42 7.79
CA GLY A 61 -7.78 -8.30 8.10
C GLY A 61 -7.63 -7.81 9.54
N GLY A 62 -8.50 -6.88 9.93
CA GLY A 62 -8.48 -6.26 11.25
C GLY A 62 -7.45 -5.14 11.39
N ASP A 63 -6.84 -5.04 12.56
CA ASP A 63 -5.84 -4.02 12.88
C ASP A 63 -4.53 -4.17 12.10
N PHE A 64 -3.62 -3.24 12.32
CA PHE A 64 -2.32 -3.20 11.66
C PHE A 64 -1.15 -3.40 12.65
N CYS A 65 -1.46 -3.94 13.83
CA CYS A 65 -0.48 -4.28 14.86
C CYS A 65 -0.10 -5.76 14.73
N TYR A 66 1.04 -6.03 14.13
CA TYR A 66 1.46 -7.38 13.81
C TYR A 66 2.43 -7.94 14.85
N THR A 67 2.33 -9.25 15.08
CA THR A 67 3.31 -10.02 15.85
C THR A 67 4.62 -10.17 15.10
N ASP A 68 5.67 -10.64 15.77
CA ASP A 68 6.96 -10.93 15.12
C ASP A 68 6.81 -12.01 14.04
N ALA A 69 5.97 -13.02 14.28
CA ALA A 69 5.70 -14.07 13.30
C ALA A 69 4.98 -13.51 12.04
N GLU A 70 4.00 -12.64 12.22
CA GLU A 70 3.31 -11.98 11.10
C GLU A 70 4.26 -11.03 10.34
N THR A 71 5.14 -10.31 11.05
CA THR A 71 6.16 -9.46 10.41
C THR A 71 7.16 -10.29 9.60
N ALA A 72 7.56 -11.46 10.11
CA ALA A 72 8.41 -12.40 9.38
C ALA A 72 7.70 -12.95 8.13
N LEU A 73 6.41 -13.28 8.23
CA LEU A 73 5.60 -13.68 7.08
C LEU A 73 5.52 -12.55 6.02
N MET A 74 5.28 -11.31 6.44
CA MET A 74 5.27 -10.16 5.53
C MET A 74 6.61 -10.02 4.79
N ALA A 75 7.73 -10.23 5.46
CA ALA A 75 9.05 -10.19 4.84
C ALA A 75 9.21 -11.28 3.76
N GLU A 76 8.73 -12.50 4.00
CA GLU A 76 8.72 -13.58 2.99
C GLU A 76 7.82 -13.22 1.80
N GLU A 77 6.63 -12.66 2.04
CA GLU A 77 5.71 -12.23 0.99
C GLU A 77 6.34 -11.12 0.11
N ILE A 78 7.08 -10.18 0.71
CA ILE A 78 7.82 -9.14 -0.01
C ILE A 78 8.90 -9.78 -0.89
N ARG A 79 9.71 -10.70 -0.35
CA ARG A 79 10.75 -11.41 -1.11
C ARG A 79 10.15 -12.19 -2.28
N PHE A 80 9.00 -12.83 -2.06
CA PHE A 80 8.27 -13.54 -3.11
C PHE A 80 7.76 -12.58 -4.20
N ALA A 81 7.12 -11.47 -3.83
CA ALA A 81 6.64 -10.47 -4.79
C ALA A 81 7.80 -9.92 -5.64
N ARG A 82 8.95 -9.62 -5.01
CA ARG A 82 10.19 -9.19 -5.69
C ARG A 82 10.69 -10.26 -6.67
N ALA A 83 10.76 -11.51 -6.25
CA ALA A 83 11.19 -12.61 -7.11
C ALA A 83 10.25 -12.84 -8.30
N CYS A 84 8.97 -12.49 -8.16
CA CYS A 84 8.00 -12.47 -9.26
C CYS A 84 8.13 -11.24 -10.17
N GLY A 85 8.99 -10.26 -9.85
CA GLY A 85 9.18 -9.05 -10.65
C GLY A 85 8.12 -7.97 -10.39
N ALA A 86 7.54 -7.89 -9.20
CA ALA A 86 6.70 -6.78 -8.82
C ALA A 86 7.47 -5.45 -8.85
N ASP A 87 6.81 -4.37 -9.24
CA ASP A 87 7.39 -3.02 -9.28
C ASP A 87 7.32 -2.33 -7.91
N GLY A 88 6.44 -2.77 -7.05
CA GLY A 88 6.25 -2.22 -5.71
C GLY A 88 5.46 -3.11 -4.78
N VAL A 89 5.44 -2.74 -3.51
CA VAL A 89 4.61 -3.35 -2.48
C VAL A 89 3.85 -2.28 -1.70
N VAL A 90 2.73 -2.68 -1.13
CA VAL A 90 1.83 -1.82 -0.34
C VAL A 90 1.69 -2.45 1.04
N LEU A 91 2.07 -1.74 2.08
CA LEU A 91 2.10 -2.25 3.45
C LEU A 91 1.86 -1.12 4.47
N GLY A 92 1.74 -1.46 5.75
CA GLY A 92 1.66 -0.49 6.84
C GLY A 92 1.58 -1.21 8.18
N VAL A 93 2.41 -0.81 9.11
CA VAL A 93 2.49 -1.38 10.46
C VAL A 93 2.28 -0.27 11.47
N LEU A 94 1.40 -0.50 12.43
CA LEU A 94 1.12 0.40 13.54
C LEU A 94 1.53 -0.23 14.87
N THR A 95 1.80 0.62 15.84
CA THR A 95 1.92 0.24 17.25
C THR A 95 0.52 0.15 17.90
N PRO A 96 0.37 -0.52 19.04
CA PRO A 96 -0.87 -0.53 19.80
C PRO A 96 -1.36 0.87 20.20
N ASP A 97 -0.45 1.84 20.26
CA ASP A 97 -0.75 3.23 20.58
C ASP A 97 -1.28 4.05 19.38
N GLY A 98 -1.41 3.43 18.20
CA GLY A 98 -1.87 4.07 16.98
C GLY A 98 -0.83 5.00 16.35
N GLU A 99 0.43 4.67 16.52
CA GLU A 99 1.56 5.33 15.84
C GLU A 99 2.13 4.42 14.76
N VAL A 100 2.90 4.98 13.82
CA VAL A 100 3.63 4.18 12.84
C VAL A 100 4.73 3.38 13.55
N ASP A 101 4.75 2.06 13.40
CA ASP A 101 5.88 1.23 13.84
C ASP A 101 7.05 1.43 12.86
N GLU A 102 7.87 2.43 13.14
CA GLU A 102 9.00 2.80 12.29
C GLU A 102 10.02 1.66 12.15
N THR A 103 10.25 0.92 13.24
CA THR A 103 11.24 -0.16 13.24
C THR A 103 10.84 -1.30 12.30
N ARG A 104 9.61 -1.84 12.47
CA ARG A 104 9.11 -2.90 11.60
C ARG A 104 8.90 -2.42 10.18
N THR A 105 8.35 -1.22 9.99
CA THR A 105 8.15 -0.66 8.65
C THR A 105 9.47 -0.48 7.92
N ALA A 106 10.51 0.10 8.55
CA ALA A 106 11.83 0.24 7.94
C ALA A 106 12.50 -1.10 7.62
N GLN A 107 12.29 -2.12 8.47
CA GLN A 107 12.73 -3.48 8.18
C GLN A 107 12.09 -4.02 6.89
N LEU A 108 10.77 -3.92 6.76
CA LEU A 108 10.03 -4.38 5.58
C LEU A 108 10.40 -3.58 4.32
N VAL A 109 10.67 -2.28 4.45
CA VAL A 109 11.18 -1.45 3.35
C VAL A 109 12.54 -1.96 2.85
N ARG A 110 13.44 -2.37 3.75
CA ARG A 110 14.72 -2.99 3.34
C ARG A 110 14.53 -4.31 2.58
N GLU A 111 13.56 -5.14 3.00
CA GLU A 111 13.23 -6.38 2.27
C GLU A 111 12.71 -6.12 0.85
N ALA A 112 12.08 -4.98 0.65
CA ALA A 112 11.54 -4.55 -0.65
C ALA A 112 12.60 -4.02 -1.63
N GLU A 113 13.88 -4.19 -1.35
CA GLU A 113 15.04 -3.71 -2.12
C GLU A 113 14.80 -3.59 -3.63
N GLY A 114 14.90 -2.38 -4.17
CA GLY A 114 14.64 -2.06 -5.58
C GLY A 114 13.17 -1.85 -5.95
N MET A 115 12.22 -2.21 -5.10
CA MET A 115 10.79 -1.96 -5.30
C MET A 115 10.34 -0.65 -4.64
N GLU A 116 9.29 -0.04 -5.18
CA GLU A 116 8.65 1.10 -4.51
C GLU A 116 7.76 0.61 -3.36
N VAL A 117 7.87 1.24 -2.19
CA VAL A 117 7.01 0.93 -1.03
C VAL A 117 5.98 2.03 -0.82
N THR A 118 4.71 1.64 -0.76
CA THR A 118 3.59 2.51 -0.41
C THR A 118 3.09 2.15 0.99
N PHE A 119 3.01 3.14 1.88
CA PHE A 119 2.32 2.96 3.15
C PHE A 119 0.81 3.11 2.93
N HIS A 120 0.04 2.06 3.21
CA HIS A 120 -1.38 2.00 2.90
C HIS A 120 -2.26 2.75 3.91
N ARG A 121 -3.58 2.55 3.83
CA ARG A 121 -4.58 3.25 4.64
C ARG A 121 -4.51 3.00 6.17
N ALA A 122 -3.60 2.18 6.67
CA ALA A 122 -3.24 2.19 8.09
C ALA A 122 -2.85 3.61 8.56
N PHE A 123 -2.34 4.44 7.65
CA PHE A 123 -2.07 5.85 7.89
C PHE A 123 -3.30 6.62 8.39
N ASP A 124 -4.49 6.30 7.87
CA ASP A 124 -5.74 6.95 8.26
C ASP A 124 -6.22 6.55 9.68
N MET A 125 -5.60 5.53 10.27
CA MET A 125 -5.88 5.04 11.63
C MET A 125 -4.92 5.61 12.69
N THR A 126 -3.94 6.41 12.27
CA THR A 126 -2.98 7.02 13.20
C THR A 126 -3.61 8.17 13.98
N ARG A 127 -3.12 8.39 15.20
CA ARG A 127 -3.60 9.46 16.09
C ARG A 127 -3.31 10.87 15.57
N ASP A 128 -2.13 11.05 14.99
CA ASP A 128 -1.66 12.33 14.45
C ASP A 128 -1.08 12.09 13.06
N SER A 129 -1.80 12.54 12.04
CA SER A 129 -1.43 12.34 10.66
C SER A 129 -0.15 13.09 10.24
N ARG A 130 0.20 14.19 10.91
CA ARG A 130 1.43 14.94 10.61
C ARG A 130 2.65 14.19 11.15
N GLN A 131 2.61 13.75 12.41
CA GLN A 131 3.67 12.92 13.00
C GLN A 131 3.81 11.59 12.24
N ALA A 132 2.68 10.97 11.88
CA ALA A 132 2.68 9.76 11.08
C ALA A 132 3.34 9.95 9.71
N LEU A 133 3.10 11.08 9.04
CA LEU A 133 3.75 11.37 7.75
C LEU A 133 5.26 11.47 7.89
N GLU A 134 5.75 12.18 8.91
CA GLU A 134 7.17 12.29 9.19
C GLU A 134 7.79 10.92 9.52
N ALA A 135 7.09 10.09 10.31
CA ALA A 135 7.50 8.74 10.62
C ALA A 135 7.60 7.88 9.34
N VAL A 136 6.58 7.90 8.49
CA VAL A 136 6.58 7.15 7.21
C VAL A 136 7.72 7.60 6.31
N ILE A 137 8.03 8.90 6.24
CA ILE A 137 9.18 9.42 5.48
C ILE A 137 10.50 8.83 6.01
N ARG A 138 10.68 8.80 7.35
CA ARG A 138 11.89 8.23 7.96
C ARG A 138 12.06 6.74 7.68
N THR A 139 10.99 5.98 7.48
CA THR A 139 11.08 4.56 7.14
C THR A 139 11.58 4.28 5.72
N GLY A 140 11.59 5.29 4.84
CA GLY A 140 11.96 5.14 3.44
C GLY A 140 10.81 4.76 2.51
N CYS A 141 9.57 4.73 2.98
CA CYS A 141 8.40 4.59 2.11
C CYS A 141 8.34 5.75 1.10
N ARG A 142 8.02 5.42 -0.14
CA ARG A 142 8.01 6.39 -1.23
C ARG A 142 6.66 7.07 -1.42
N ARG A 143 5.59 6.46 -0.94
CA ARG A 143 4.21 6.95 -1.07
C ARG A 143 3.39 6.65 0.17
N VAL A 144 2.36 7.48 0.36
CA VAL A 144 1.30 7.24 1.35
C VAL A 144 -0.04 7.20 0.62
N LEU A 145 -0.84 6.17 0.90
CA LEU A 145 -2.22 6.07 0.48
C LEU A 145 -3.11 6.53 1.64
N THR A 146 -3.84 7.62 1.45
CA THR A 146 -4.67 8.21 2.50
C THR A 146 -5.90 8.91 1.93
N SER A 147 -6.97 8.91 2.69
CA SER A 147 -8.16 9.74 2.46
C SER A 147 -8.22 10.97 3.39
N GLY A 148 -7.10 11.27 4.08
CA GLY A 148 -7.06 12.35 5.08
C GLY A 148 -7.77 12.00 6.39
N GLY A 149 -7.80 10.71 6.76
CA GLY A 149 -8.47 10.19 7.96
C GLY A 149 -10.00 10.25 7.87
N ARG A 150 -10.55 10.26 6.66
CA ARG A 150 -12.00 10.30 6.39
C ARG A 150 -12.42 9.10 5.55
N ASN A 151 -13.75 8.90 5.40
CA ASN A 151 -14.27 7.81 4.58
C ASN A 151 -13.90 8.00 3.10
N THR A 152 -13.92 9.24 2.63
CA THR A 152 -13.55 9.60 1.25
C THR A 152 -12.47 10.68 1.21
N ALA A 153 -11.69 10.72 0.14
CA ALA A 153 -10.69 11.77 -0.07
C ALA A 153 -11.32 13.16 -0.22
N GLN A 154 -12.57 13.24 -0.72
CA GLN A 154 -13.31 14.48 -0.82
C GLN A 154 -13.60 15.07 0.56
N GLU A 155 -14.02 14.27 1.52
CA GLU A 155 -14.22 14.69 2.91
C GLU A 155 -12.90 15.09 3.59
N GLY A 156 -11.79 14.44 3.21
CA GLY A 156 -10.45 14.64 3.77
C GLY A 156 -9.62 15.74 3.10
N VAL A 157 -10.17 16.48 2.12
CA VAL A 157 -9.41 17.47 1.32
C VAL A 157 -8.62 18.46 2.18
N GLY A 158 -9.20 18.94 3.29
CA GLY A 158 -8.50 19.86 4.19
C GLY A 158 -7.23 19.26 4.78
N THR A 159 -7.32 18.02 5.29
CA THR A 159 -6.17 17.28 5.84
C THR A 159 -5.16 16.98 4.75
N LEU A 160 -5.61 16.51 3.58
CA LEU A 160 -4.73 16.19 2.44
C LEU A 160 -3.93 17.42 1.99
N ARG A 161 -4.55 18.60 1.92
CA ARG A 161 -3.85 19.85 1.63
C ARG A 161 -2.83 20.22 2.70
N ALA A 162 -3.18 20.06 3.97
CA ALA A 162 -2.29 20.34 5.08
C ALA A 162 -1.08 19.39 5.10
N LEU A 163 -1.26 18.12 4.74
CA LEU A 163 -0.20 17.13 4.63
C LEU A 163 0.71 17.37 3.39
N ALA A 164 0.14 17.87 2.30
CA ALA A 164 0.90 18.15 1.09
C ALA A 164 1.75 19.43 1.17
N ALA A 165 1.36 20.41 2.00
CA ALA A 165 2.00 21.72 2.07
C ALA A 165 3.46 21.70 2.56
N PRO A 166 3.86 20.90 3.57
CA PRO A 166 5.25 20.87 4.07
C PRO A 166 6.16 19.93 3.28
N VAL A 167 5.63 19.10 2.38
CA VAL A 167 6.37 17.98 1.78
C VAL A 167 6.66 18.27 0.32
N SER A 168 7.76 18.98 0.07
CA SER A 168 8.28 19.22 -1.30
C SER A 168 8.67 17.95 -2.07
N TYR A 169 8.58 16.75 -1.48
CA TYR A 169 9.21 15.54 -2.05
C TYR A 169 8.38 14.26 -1.98
N THR A 170 7.13 14.27 -1.55
CA THR A 170 6.36 13.02 -1.42
C THR A 170 5.18 12.97 -2.37
N HIS A 171 5.05 11.83 -3.04
CA HIS A 171 3.89 11.51 -3.85
C HIS A 171 2.72 11.07 -2.96
N LEU A 172 1.98 12.04 -2.40
CA LEU A 172 0.69 11.77 -1.77
C LEU A 172 -0.30 11.25 -2.80
N ARG A 173 -0.97 10.16 -2.49
CA ARG A 173 -2.08 9.62 -3.27
C ARG A 173 -3.38 9.79 -2.51
N ALA A 174 -4.35 10.40 -3.15
CA ALA A 174 -5.72 10.37 -2.69
C ALA A 174 -6.41 9.09 -3.17
N HIS A 175 -7.12 8.41 -2.27
CA HIS A 175 -7.95 7.26 -2.62
C HIS A 175 -9.41 7.73 -2.73
N GLU A 176 -9.98 7.59 -3.92
CA GLU A 176 -11.42 7.72 -4.11
C GLU A 176 -12.03 6.32 -4.14
N THR A 177 -12.79 5.98 -3.11
CA THR A 177 -13.71 4.86 -3.16
C THR A 177 -14.99 5.34 -3.83
N ARG A 178 -15.26 4.85 -5.03
CA ARG A 178 -16.62 4.88 -5.56
C ARG A 178 -17.38 3.71 -4.95
N GLY A 179 -18.46 4.04 -4.21
CA GLY A 179 -19.47 3.07 -3.82
C GLY A 179 -20.22 2.54 -5.03
#